data_31eccc5adfb63862340ee9eda50afb92
#
_entry.id   31eccc5adfb63862340ee9eda50afb92
#
_cell.length_a   1.000
_cell.length_b   1.000
_cell.length_c   1.000
_cell.angle_alpha   90.00
_cell.angle_beta   90.00
_cell.angle_gamma   90.00
#
_symmetry.space_group_name_H-M   'P 1'
#
loop_
_entity.id
_entity.type
_entity.pdbx_description
1 polymer ?
#
loop_
_entity_poly.entity_id
_entity_poly.type
_entity_poly.pdbx_seq_one_letter_code
_entity_poly.pdbx_strand_id
1 'polypeptide(L)'
;MKQVEESREELQQKVAQNRELMTQLTKKNDQFVFDINKILADSNLPEEKKVVEMNTILNALVEGQKTGATAKQLYSTPTKAAD
;
A
#
# COMPACT_ATOMS: atom_id res chain seq x y z
N MET A 1 -8.51 22.78 -9.91
CA MET A 1 -8.57 22.22 -11.23
C MET A 1 -7.30 21.55 -11.61
N LYS A 2 -6.18 22.27 -11.60
CA LYS A 2 -4.87 21.68 -11.80
C LYS A 2 -4.64 20.48 -10.89
N GLN A 3 -5.05 20.65 -9.63
CA GLN A 3 -4.84 19.59 -8.65
C GLN A 3 -5.61 18.33 -8.97
N VAL A 4 -6.78 18.46 -9.57
CA VAL A 4 -7.60 17.33 -9.92
C VAL A 4 -6.95 16.52 -11.04
N GLU A 5 -6.42 17.20 -12.04
CA GLU A 5 -5.75 16.54 -13.15
C GLU A 5 -4.45 15.90 -12.71
N GLU A 6 -3.67 16.63 -11.91
CA GLU A 6 -2.44 16.08 -11.35
C GLU A 6 -2.74 14.85 -10.51
N SER A 7 -3.81 14.91 -9.72
CA SER A 7 -4.21 13.78 -8.88
C SER A 7 -4.53 12.54 -9.70
N ARG A 8 -5.17 12.71 -10.86
CA ARG A 8 -5.48 11.57 -11.72
C ARG A 8 -4.24 10.90 -12.26
N GLU A 9 -3.31 11.70 -12.76
CA GLU A 9 -2.07 11.16 -13.30
C GLU A 9 -1.25 10.50 -12.20
N GLU A 10 -1.14 11.16 -11.06
CA GLU A 10 -0.44 10.61 -9.92
C GLU A 10 -1.10 9.33 -9.44
N LEU A 11 -2.41 9.30 -9.43
CA LEU A 11 -3.16 8.13 -9.01
C LEU A 11 -2.89 6.96 -9.95
N GLN A 12 -2.91 7.20 -11.25
CA GLN A 12 -2.61 6.15 -12.23
C GLN A 12 -1.19 5.65 -12.08
N GLN A 13 -0.25 6.54 -11.83
CA GLN A 13 1.13 6.16 -11.59
C GLN A 13 1.26 5.32 -10.32
N LYS A 14 0.55 5.69 -9.28
CA LYS A 14 0.57 4.94 -8.04
C LYS A 14 -0.06 3.56 -8.20
N VAL A 15 -1.12 3.45 -8.97
CA VAL A 15 -1.74 2.16 -9.27
C VAL A 15 -0.74 1.25 -9.98
N ALA A 16 -0.04 1.80 -10.98
CA ALA A 16 0.97 1.04 -11.71
C ALA A 16 2.14 0.66 -10.81
N GLN A 17 2.60 1.59 -9.96
CA GLN A 17 3.65 1.30 -9.01
C GLN A 17 3.24 0.22 -8.00
N ASN A 18 2.01 0.30 -7.52
CA ASN A 18 1.50 -0.68 -6.57
C ASN A 18 1.54 -2.08 -7.15
N ARG A 19 1.15 -2.21 -8.41
CA ARG A 19 1.17 -3.48 -9.10
C ARG A 19 2.60 -4.02 -9.21
N GLU A 20 3.52 -3.14 -9.56
CA GLU A 20 4.94 -3.48 -9.65
C GLU A 20 5.51 -3.88 -8.30
N LEU A 21 5.23 -3.09 -7.28
CA LEU A 21 5.70 -3.36 -5.92
C LEU A 21 5.19 -4.69 -5.39
N MET A 22 3.94 -5.03 -5.72
CA MET A 22 3.35 -6.29 -5.28
C MET A 22 4.12 -7.50 -5.80
N THR A 23 4.72 -7.40 -6.97
CA THR A 23 5.51 -8.50 -7.52
C THR A 23 6.81 -8.72 -6.76
N GLN A 24 7.24 -7.74 -5.97
CA GLN A 24 8.49 -7.80 -5.23
C GLN A 24 8.31 -8.24 -3.78
N LEU A 25 7.08 -8.47 -3.35
CA LEU A 25 6.79 -8.82 -1.97
C LEU A 25 7.17 -10.27 -1.65
N THR A 26 7.69 -10.49 -0.44
CA THR A 26 7.84 -11.84 0.09
C THR A 26 6.44 -12.41 0.38
N LYS A 27 6.37 -13.71 0.59
CA LYS A 27 5.10 -14.38 0.90
C LYS A 27 4.43 -13.79 2.11
N LYS A 28 5.20 -13.52 3.15
CA LYS A 28 4.66 -12.94 4.39
C LYS A 28 4.12 -11.54 4.16
N ASN A 29 4.84 -10.72 3.41
CA ASN A 29 4.39 -9.37 3.11
C ASN A 29 3.19 -9.39 2.18
N ASP A 30 3.16 -10.33 1.25
CA ASP A 30 2.03 -10.49 0.35
C ASP A 30 0.74 -10.77 1.14
N GLN A 31 0.84 -11.66 2.13
CA GLN A 31 -0.30 -11.98 3.00
C GLN A 31 -0.70 -10.75 3.82
N PHE A 32 0.29 -10.01 4.31
CA PHE A 32 0.04 -8.79 5.08
C PHE A 32 -0.74 -7.77 4.24
N VAL A 33 -0.32 -7.57 2.99
CA VAL A 33 -0.98 -6.66 2.06
C VAL A 33 -2.40 -7.14 1.74
N PHE A 34 -2.58 -8.44 1.59
CA PHE A 34 -3.89 -9.02 1.36
C PHE A 34 -4.86 -8.67 2.50
N ASP A 35 -4.37 -8.79 3.74
CA ASP A 35 -5.18 -8.46 4.91
C ASP A 35 -5.49 -6.96 4.97
N ILE A 36 -4.51 -6.12 4.62
CA ILE A 36 -4.73 -4.68 4.57
C ILE A 36 -5.77 -4.33 3.51
N ASN A 37 -5.71 -4.96 2.35
CA ASN A 37 -6.70 -4.73 1.30
C ASN A 37 -8.12 -5.05 1.76
N LYS A 38 -8.27 -6.10 2.55
CA LYS A 38 -9.58 -6.44 3.11
C LYS A 38 -10.08 -5.36 4.05
N ILE A 39 -9.20 -4.86 4.91
CA ILE A 39 -9.56 -3.81 5.85
C ILE A 39 -9.94 -2.53 5.11
N LEU A 40 -9.17 -2.17 4.09
CA LEU A 40 -9.45 -0.99 3.30
C LEU A 40 -10.73 -1.13 2.49
N ALA A 41 -11.02 -2.35 2.00
CA ALA A 41 -12.25 -2.60 1.25
C ALA A 41 -13.48 -2.42 2.12
N ASP A 42 -13.37 -2.76 3.41
CA ASP A 42 -14.47 -2.61 4.37
C ASP A 42 -14.58 -1.19 4.90
N SER A 43 -13.61 -0.34 4.64
CA SER A 43 -13.64 1.04 5.08
C SER A 43 -14.46 1.89 4.12
N ASN A 44 -14.85 3.08 4.58
CA ASN A 44 -15.58 4.02 3.73
C ASN A 44 -14.66 5.02 3.04
N LEU A 45 -13.39 4.68 2.91
CA LEU A 45 -12.42 5.56 2.27
C LEU A 45 -12.64 5.63 0.77
N PRO A 46 -12.43 6.81 0.16
CA PRO A 46 -12.45 6.92 -1.30
C PRO A 46 -11.36 6.06 -1.92
N GLU A 47 -11.61 5.61 -3.15
CA GLU A 47 -10.68 4.76 -3.88
C GLU A 47 -9.29 5.40 -3.99
N GLU A 48 -9.27 6.70 -4.21
CA GLU A 48 -8.03 7.46 -4.32
C GLU A 48 -7.18 7.34 -3.05
N LYS A 49 -7.82 7.45 -1.90
CA LYS A 49 -7.13 7.33 -0.62
C LYS A 49 -6.60 5.92 -0.41
N LYS A 50 -7.38 4.91 -0.81
CA LYS A 50 -6.96 3.53 -0.71
C LYS A 50 -5.69 3.29 -1.52
N VAL A 51 -5.63 3.83 -2.72
CA VAL A 51 -4.46 3.70 -3.59
C VAL A 51 -3.24 4.36 -2.96
N VAL A 52 -3.41 5.56 -2.43
CA VAL A 52 -2.30 6.29 -1.80
C VAL A 52 -1.80 5.56 -0.56
N GLU A 53 -2.71 5.10 0.28
CA GLU A 53 -2.35 4.34 1.48
C GLU A 53 -1.59 3.08 1.11
N MET A 54 -2.10 2.34 0.14
CA MET A 54 -1.46 1.11 -0.31
C MET A 54 -0.07 1.39 -0.89
N ASN A 55 0.07 2.48 -1.65
CA ASN A 55 1.36 2.86 -2.20
C ASN A 55 2.39 3.10 -1.10
N THR A 56 2.01 3.83 -0.06
CA THR A 56 2.88 4.10 1.07
C THR A 56 3.30 2.80 1.77
N ILE A 57 2.33 1.93 2.01
CA ILE A 57 2.58 0.67 2.70
C ILE A 57 3.50 -0.23 1.86
N LEU A 58 3.22 -0.35 0.57
CA LEU A 58 4.01 -1.19 -0.31
C LEU A 58 5.45 -0.70 -0.42
N ASN A 59 5.64 0.60 -0.53
CA ASN A 59 7.00 1.16 -0.57
C ASN A 59 7.76 0.85 0.72
N ALA A 60 7.11 1.00 1.86
CA ALA A 60 7.74 0.70 3.14
C ALA A 60 8.09 -0.78 3.26
N LEU A 61 7.20 -1.65 2.82
CA LEU A 61 7.45 -3.09 2.90
C LEU A 61 8.59 -3.52 2.00
N VAL A 62 8.62 -3.03 0.76
CA VAL A 62 9.69 -3.37 -0.18
C VAL A 62 11.04 -2.86 0.33
N GLU A 63 11.06 -1.63 0.81
CA GLU A 63 12.30 -1.08 1.38
C GLU A 63 12.73 -1.85 2.62
N GLY A 64 11.78 -2.20 3.47
CA GLY A 64 12.06 -3.00 4.65
C GLY A 64 12.64 -4.36 4.31
N GLN A 65 12.15 -5.00 3.24
CA GLN A 65 12.68 -6.28 2.80
C GLN A 65 14.17 -6.20 2.47
N LYS A 66 14.60 -5.09 1.92
CA LYS A 66 16.00 -4.89 1.58
C LYS A 66 16.90 -4.82 2.80
N THR A 67 16.36 -4.35 3.92
CA THR A 67 17.10 -4.23 5.17
C THR A 67 16.80 -5.34 6.16
N GLY A 68 15.91 -6.26 5.79
CA GLY A 68 15.54 -7.36 6.66
C GLY A 68 14.41 -7.06 7.63
N ALA A 69 13.79 -5.89 7.52
CA ALA A 69 12.64 -5.55 8.36
C ALA A 69 11.40 -6.30 7.90
N THR A 70 10.58 -6.74 8.85
CA THR A 70 9.33 -7.42 8.54
C THR A 70 8.15 -6.46 8.63
N ALA A 71 7.03 -6.85 8.03
CA ALA A 71 5.80 -6.06 8.14
C ALA A 71 5.40 -5.86 9.61
N LYS A 72 5.59 -6.89 10.42
CA LYS A 72 5.28 -6.83 11.83
C LYS A 72 6.13 -5.79 12.55
N GLN A 73 7.38 -5.65 12.18
CA GLN A 73 8.26 -4.65 12.77
C GLN A 73 7.88 -3.24 12.33
N LEU A 74 7.41 -3.10 11.10
CA LEU A 74 7.04 -1.79 10.57
C LEU A 74 5.66 -1.33 11.05
N TYR A 75 4.71 -2.23 11.14
CA TYR A 75 3.30 -1.86 11.36
C TYR A 75 2.61 -2.60 12.48
N SER A 76 3.23 -3.58 13.08
CA SER A 76 2.66 -4.45 14.12
C SER A 76 1.55 -5.36 13.59
N THR A 77 0.46 -4.80 13.09
CA THR A 77 -0.67 -5.57 12.57
C THR A 77 -1.23 -4.89 11.31
N PRO A 78 -1.94 -5.64 10.45
CA PRO A 78 -2.60 -5.02 9.29
C PRO A 78 -3.59 -3.92 9.68
N THR A 79 -4.28 -4.09 10.81
CA THR A 79 -5.22 -3.08 11.27
C THR A 79 -4.53 -1.76 11.56
N LYS A 80 -3.39 -1.80 12.20
CA LYS A 80 -2.62 -0.59 12.49
C LYS A 80 -2.08 0.05 11.21
N ALA A 81 -1.66 -0.76 10.26
CA ALA A 81 -1.17 -0.23 8.99
C ALA A 81 -2.27 0.50 8.21
N ALA A 82 -3.50 0.01 8.32
CA ALA A 82 -4.64 0.58 7.61
C ALA A 82 -5.20 1.83 8.31
N ASP A 83 -4.89 2.02 9.57
CA ASP A 83 -5.33 3.22 10.30
C ASP A 83 -4.56 4.44 9.82
#